data_0ca9b407291e18b4c02b7dea0bfa89ca
#
_entry.id   0ca9b407291e18b4c02b7dea0bfa89ca
#
_cell.length_a   1.000
_cell.length_b   1.000
_cell.length_c   1.000
_cell.angle_alpha   90.00
_cell.angle_beta   90.00
_cell.angle_gamma   90.00
#
_symmetry.space_group_name_H-M   'P 1'
#
loop_
_entity.id
_entity.type
_entity.pdbx_description
1 polymer ?
#
loop_
_entity_poly.entity_id
_entity_poly.type
_entity_poly.pdbx_seq_one_letter_code
_entity_poly.pdbx_strand_id
1 'polypeptide(L)'
;MSESSLRNKTIKGTFWSAADAFLGQGITFVVGIVLARLLSPEEYGMIGICLIFTTILNGIVDSGFSNAIIRKKEATNEDYNTMFITNMVVSIVLYALLYFSAPLISSFFQMELTSIVRVIGLVLIINGLSLTQQTNLTKKIDFKTKTKASIVSAILSGVIGIGMAYAGFGVWALVAQLLSKQTVYTIALWILNRWMPNFHFSVESFKYMWGFGWKLLVSGLLDRLWAQMYQVVVGKFYNAATLGQYTRGREYANIFSANITSIVQRVTYPVLAEVQDEKERMVSAYRKVIKVTMFVTCVCMISLGAVAEPLIYCLIGEKWHQAATFLPLICISMSLYPLHAINLNMLQVQGRSDIFLYLEIVKKIIAIGPLCIGIFFDIYWMLTGSIVTGFICFFLNSYYTGRKLGYSSWKQLKDIAPSYGVALVVALAVYFLKYLHLSHWVILSIQIVLGGIVFFVVCEMTKLNEYKEIKNIALSVINKIRKR
;
A
#
# COMPACT_ATOMS: atom_id res chain seq x y z
N MET A 1 12.68 -18.97 -26.34
CA MET A 1 11.20 -18.97 -26.17
C MET A 1 10.61 -18.15 -27.29
N SER A 2 9.55 -18.64 -27.96
CA SER A 2 8.86 -17.85 -29.00
C SER A 2 8.13 -16.66 -28.37
N GLU A 3 8.04 -15.56 -29.09
CA GLU A 3 7.40 -14.31 -28.66
C GLU A 3 5.92 -14.51 -28.23
N SER A 4 5.22 -15.41 -28.91
CA SER A 4 3.86 -15.85 -28.60
C SER A 4 3.76 -16.58 -27.24
N SER A 5 4.77 -17.39 -26.92
CA SER A 5 4.85 -18.08 -25.61
C SER A 5 5.07 -17.11 -24.45
N LEU A 6 5.93 -16.12 -24.64
CA LEU A 6 6.20 -15.08 -23.62
C LEU A 6 4.94 -14.21 -23.39
N ARG A 7 4.28 -13.78 -24.46
CA ARG A 7 3.03 -13.00 -24.40
C ARG A 7 1.92 -13.74 -23.64
N ASN A 8 1.73 -15.03 -23.92
CA ASN A 8 0.72 -15.84 -23.24
C ASN A 8 1.05 -16.04 -21.74
N LYS A 9 2.33 -16.23 -21.38
CA LYS A 9 2.76 -16.30 -19.97
C LYS A 9 2.54 -14.99 -19.25
N THR A 10 2.86 -13.86 -19.88
CA THR A 10 2.65 -12.53 -19.31
C THR A 10 1.17 -12.25 -19.07
N ILE A 11 0.29 -12.53 -20.03
CA ILE A 11 -1.16 -12.34 -19.86
C ILE A 11 -1.71 -13.20 -18.72
N LYS A 12 -1.35 -14.50 -18.69
CA LYS A 12 -1.74 -15.40 -17.58
C LYS A 12 -1.16 -14.94 -16.24
N GLY A 13 0.09 -14.50 -16.23
CA GLY A 13 0.75 -13.97 -15.03
C GLY A 13 0.05 -12.73 -14.48
N THR A 14 -0.30 -11.78 -15.36
CA THR A 14 -1.05 -10.58 -14.98
C THR A 14 -2.42 -10.91 -14.42
N PHE A 15 -3.14 -11.85 -15.03
CA PHE A 15 -4.43 -12.32 -14.52
C PHE A 15 -4.32 -12.90 -13.10
N TRP A 16 -3.35 -13.79 -12.88
CA TRP A 16 -3.14 -14.39 -11.56
C TRP A 16 -2.67 -13.37 -10.52
N SER A 17 -1.84 -12.41 -10.91
CA SER A 17 -1.43 -11.31 -10.03
C SER A 17 -2.60 -10.42 -9.64
N ALA A 18 -3.53 -10.15 -10.57
CA ALA A 18 -4.78 -9.46 -10.27
C ALA A 18 -5.68 -10.30 -9.35
N ALA A 19 -5.81 -11.60 -9.62
CA ALA A 19 -6.57 -12.52 -8.76
C ALA A 19 -6.02 -12.56 -7.32
N ASP A 20 -4.70 -12.56 -7.14
CA ASP A 20 -4.06 -12.46 -5.82
C ASP A 20 -4.42 -11.15 -5.12
N ALA A 21 -4.34 -10.03 -5.82
CA ALA A 21 -4.68 -8.73 -5.28
C ALA A 21 -6.16 -8.66 -4.82
N PHE A 22 -7.08 -9.21 -5.58
CA PHE A 22 -8.50 -9.18 -5.23
C PHE A 22 -8.88 -10.25 -4.20
N LEU A 23 -8.50 -11.50 -4.42
CA LEU A 23 -8.92 -12.61 -3.55
C LEU A 23 -8.09 -12.67 -2.26
N GLY A 24 -6.76 -12.61 -2.36
CA GLY A 24 -5.87 -12.68 -1.21
C GLY A 24 -6.04 -11.47 -0.29
N GLN A 25 -6.11 -10.25 -0.84
CA GLN A 25 -6.37 -9.04 -0.06
C GLN A 25 -7.82 -8.99 0.44
N GLY A 26 -8.78 -9.45 -0.36
CA GLY A 26 -10.19 -9.51 0.04
C GLY A 26 -10.41 -10.42 1.25
N ILE A 27 -9.84 -11.63 1.25
CA ILE A 27 -9.89 -12.54 2.40
C ILE A 27 -9.23 -11.91 3.63
N THR A 28 -8.03 -11.32 3.47
CA THR A 28 -7.32 -10.64 4.55
C THR A 28 -8.14 -9.47 5.12
N PHE A 29 -8.84 -8.73 4.27
CA PHE A 29 -9.72 -7.63 4.66
C PHE A 29 -10.90 -8.13 5.48
N VAL A 30 -11.60 -9.19 5.03
CA VAL A 30 -12.73 -9.79 5.78
C VAL A 30 -12.26 -10.34 7.14
N VAL A 31 -11.14 -11.07 7.17
CA VAL A 31 -10.52 -11.52 8.42
C VAL A 31 -10.19 -10.34 9.33
N GLY A 32 -9.64 -9.27 8.77
CA GLY A 32 -9.33 -8.03 9.50
C GLY A 32 -10.55 -7.36 10.10
N ILE A 33 -11.71 -7.39 9.42
CA ILE A 33 -12.99 -6.88 9.94
C ILE A 33 -13.43 -7.71 11.14
N VAL A 34 -13.44 -9.03 11.01
CA VAL A 34 -13.89 -9.94 12.11
C VAL A 34 -12.99 -9.77 13.33
N LEU A 35 -11.67 -9.76 13.15
CA LEU A 35 -10.72 -9.55 14.25
C LEU A 35 -10.87 -8.15 14.88
N ALA A 36 -11.10 -7.09 14.10
CA ALA A 36 -11.31 -5.76 14.63
C ALA A 36 -12.63 -5.62 15.41
N ARG A 37 -13.63 -6.46 15.12
CA ARG A 37 -14.85 -6.56 15.95
C ARG A 37 -14.61 -7.24 17.28
N LEU A 38 -13.75 -8.25 17.33
CA LEU A 38 -13.47 -9.03 18.52
C LEU A 38 -12.47 -8.34 19.45
N LEU A 39 -11.43 -7.74 18.88
CA LEU A 39 -10.27 -7.19 19.58
C LEU A 39 -10.38 -5.68 19.77
N SER A 40 -9.66 -5.15 20.77
CA SER A 40 -9.65 -3.73 21.12
C SER A 40 -8.73 -2.90 20.21
N PRO A 41 -8.93 -1.57 20.11
CA PRO A 41 -7.97 -0.67 19.45
C PRO A 41 -6.57 -0.71 20.06
N GLU A 42 -6.47 -0.93 21.36
CA GLU A 42 -5.18 -1.02 22.07
C GLU A 42 -4.36 -2.23 21.60
N GLU A 43 -4.98 -3.41 21.47
CA GLU A 43 -4.33 -4.62 20.96
C GLU A 43 -3.81 -4.43 19.52
N TYR A 44 -4.58 -3.74 18.70
CA TYR A 44 -4.15 -3.35 17.36
C TYR A 44 -3.00 -2.33 17.36
N GLY A 45 -2.98 -1.42 18.32
CA GLY A 45 -1.89 -0.47 18.50
C GLY A 45 -0.58 -1.16 18.88
N MET A 46 -0.63 -2.12 19.83
CA MET A 46 0.52 -2.93 20.22
C MET A 46 1.13 -3.67 19.02
N ILE A 47 0.28 -4.32 18.23
CA ILE A 47 0.74 -4.98 16.98
C ILE A 47 1.25 -3.96 15.97
N GLY A 48 0.61 -2.79 15.86
CA GLY A 48 1.06 -1.69 14.99
C GLY A 48 2.51 -1.30 15.25
N ILE A 49 2.91 -1.17 16.53
CA ILE A 49 4.30 -0.90 16.91
C ILE A 49 5.22 -2.04 16.49
N CYS A 50 4.85 -3.28 16.75
CA CYS A 50 5.67 -4.44 16.37
C CYS A 50 5.86 -4.52 14.84
N LEU A 51 4.82 -4.18 14.07
CA LEU A 51 4.85 -4.17 12.61
C LEU A 51 5.76 -3.08 12.04
N ILE A 52 5.99 -1.96 12.74
CA ILE A 52 6.96 -0.94 12.33
C ILE A 52 8.34 -1.59 12.18
N PHE A 53 8.81 -2.27 13.23
CA PHE A 53 10.13 -2.88 13.26
C PHE A 53 10.23 -4.04 12.27
N THR A 54 9.26 -4.95 12.25
CA THR A 54 9.30 -6.10 11.33
C THR A 54 9.23 -5.67 9.87
N THR A 55 8.48 -4.62 9.52
CA THR A 55 8.41 -4.08 8.15
C THR A 55 9.75 -3.50 7.69
N ILE A 56 10.42 -2.74 8.57
CA ILE A 56 11.73 -2.16 8.29
C ILE A 56 12.77 -3.26 8.12
N LEU A 57 12.83 -4.20 9.09
CA LEU A 57 13.83 -5.28 9.09
C LEU A 57 13.62 -6.28 7.95
N ASN A 58 12.37 -6.60 7.57
CA ASN A 58 12.08 -7.41 6.38
C ASN A 58 12.64 -6.78 5.08
N GLY A 59 12.74 -5.45 5.02
CA GLY A 59 13.42 -4.79 3.91
C GLY A 59 14.91 -5.09 3.84
N ILE A 60 15.55 -5.25 4.99
CA ILE A 60 16.96 -5.60 5.08
C ILE A 60 17.18 -7.09 4.74
N VAL A 61 16.28 -7.98 5.16
CA VAL A 61 16.38 -9.42 4.86
C VAL A 61 16.47 -9.67 3.35
N ASP A 62 15.67 -8.99 2.52
CA ASP A 62 15.75 -9.14 1.06
C ASP A 62 17.06 -8.57 0.48
N SER A 63 17.67 -7.57 1.12
CA SER A 63 18.94 -6.94 0.71
C SER A 63 19.01 -6.51 -0.77
N GLY A 64 17.86 -6.45 -1.48
CA GLY A 64 17.77 -6.20 -2.92
C GLY A 64 18.24 -7.37 -3.80
N PHE A 65 18.54 -8.52 -3.21
CA PHE A 65 19.05 -9.69 -3.92
C PHE A 65 18.00 -10.32 -4.85
N SER A 66 16.72 -10.28 -4.46
CA SER A 66 15.61 -10.70 -5.33
C SER A 66 15.67 -9.98 -6.68
N ASN A 67 15.84 -8.66 -6.66
CA ASN A 67 15.91 -7.85 -7.87
C ASN A 67 17.18 -8.14 -8.70
N ALA A 68 18.32 -8.38 -8.04
CA ALA A 68 19.57 -8.76 -8.70
C ALA A 68 19.42 -10.08 -9.46
N ILE A 69 18.81 -11.10 -8.84
CA ILE A 69 18.58 -12.42 -9.48
C ILE A 69 17.54 -12.31 -10.60
N ILE A 70 16.46 -11.57 -10.42
CA ILE A 70 15.46 -11.39 -11.48
C ILE A 70 16.07 -10.73 -12.72
N ARG A 71 16.97 -9.75 -12.53
CA ARG A 71 17.68 -9.06 -13.60
C ARG A 71 18.72 -9.95 -14.33
N LYS A 72 19.38 -10.88 -13.64
CA LYS A 72 20.39 -11.77 -14.20
C LYS A 72 19.74 -12.65 -15.27
N LYS A 73 20.19 -12.61 -16.54
CA LYS A 73 19.58 -13.37 -17.65
C LYS A 73 19.52 -14.86 -17.31
N GLU A 74 20.64 -15.43 -16.93
CA GLU A 74 20.79 -16.84 -16.56
C GLU A 74 21.17 -16.92 -15.06
N ALA A 75 20.16 -17.10 -14.20
CA ALA A 75 20.41 -17.35 -12.80
C ALA A 75 20.67 -18.84 -12.59
N THR A 76 21.81 -19.15 -11.99
CA THR A 76 22.24 -20.51 -11.69
C THR A 76 21.67 -20.98 -10.35
N ASN A 77 21.76 -22.29 -10.10
CA ASN A 77 21.36 -22.82 -8.80
C ASN A 77 22.25 -22.29 -7.66
N GLU A 78 23.51 -21.98 -7.95
CA GLU A 78 24.44 -21.35 -7.00
C GLU A 78 24.00 -19.94 -6.58
N ASP A 79 23.44 -19.16 -7.52
CA ASP A 79 22.87 -17.84 -7.22
C ASP A 79 21.73 -17.94 -6.21
N TYR A 80 20.80 -18.88 -6.42
CA TYR A 80 19.68 -19.12 -5.50
C TYR A 80 20.15 -19.65 -4.15
N ASN A 81 21.13 -20.55 -4.11
CA ASN A 81 21.70 -21.06 -2.87
C ASN A 81 22.39 -19.97 -2.07
N THR A 82 23.21 -19.15 -2.73
CA THR A 82 23.91 -18.01 -2.11
C THR A 82 22.92 -16.99 -1.57
N MET A 83 21.86 -16.66 -2.33
CA MET A 83 20.77 -15.82 -1.87
C MET A 83 20.08 -16.41 -0.63
N PHE A 84 19.75 -17.69 -0.65
CA PHE A 84 19.10 -18.38 0.46
C PHE A 84 19.93 -18.31 1.73
N ILE A 85 21.20 -18.70 1.65
CA ILE A 85 22.13 -18.69 2.80
C ILE A 85 22.26 -17.27 3.35
N THR A 86 22.47 -16.28 2.49
CA THR A 86 22.61 -14.88 2.91
C THR A 86 21.35 -14.37 3.59
N ASN A 87 20.18 -14.59 2.99
CA ASN A 87 18.92 -14.17 3.58
C ASN A 87 18.65 -14.85 4.93
N MET A 88 19.02 -16.13 5.09
CA MET A 88 18.91 -16.84 6.36
C MET A 88 19.83 -16.27 7.42
N VAL A 89 21.11 -16.06 7.11
CA VAL A 89 22.07 -15.46 8.04
C VAL A 89 21.60 -14.06 8.47
N VAL A 90 21.24 -13.22 7.51
CA VAL A 90 20.73 -11.85 7.77
C VAL A 90 19.45 -11.89 8.61
N SER A 91 18.51 -12.78 8.32
CA SER A 91 17.27 -12.87 9.09
C SER A 91 17.48 -13.33 10.52
N ILE A 92 18.39 -14.29 10.75
CA ILE A 92 18.75 -14.76 12.10
C ILE A 92 19.44 -13.63 12.88
N VAL A 93 20.41 -12.94 12.28
CA VAL A 93 21.10 -11.80 12.92
C VAL A 93 20.11 -10.69 13.27
N LEU A 94 19.24 -10.31 12.34
CA LEU A 94 18.24 -9.27 12.58
C LEU A 94 17.19 -9.70 13.62
N TYR A 95 16.81 -10.96 13.63
CA TYR A 95 15.93 -11.49 14.68
C TYR A 95 16.62 -11.44 16.04
N ALA A 96 17.88 -11.85 16.15
CA ALA A 96 18.64 -11.76 17.39
C ALA A 96 18.75 -10.30 17.88
N LEU A 97 19.07 -9.36 16.98
CA LEU A 97 19.09 -7.94 17.31
C LEU A 97 17.74 -7.45 17.81
N LEU A 98 16.64 -7.83 17.14
CA LEU A 98 15.29 -7.46 17.54
C LEU A 98 14.91 -8.11 18.89
N TYR A 99 15.28 -9.36 19.12
CA TYR A 99 15.02 -10.11 20.35
C TYR A 99 15.67 -9.44 21.57
N PHE A 100 16.94 -9.05 21.44
CA PHE A 100 17.67 -8.38 22.52
C PHE A 100 17.26 -6.92 22.68
N SER A 101 16.85 -6.23 21.62
CA SER A 101 16.34 -4.86 21.71
C SER A 101 14.86 -4.77 22.13
N ALA A 102 14.13 -5.89 22.22
CA ALA A 102 12.71 -5.88 22.60
C ALA A 102 12.40 -5.17 23.93
N PRO A 103 13.20 -5.31 25.03
CA PRO A 103 13.00 -4.54 26.25
C PRO A 103 13.18 -3.03 26.06
N LEU A 104 14.15 -2.61 25.21
CA LEU A 104 14.37 -1.19 24.89
C LEU A 104 13.19 -0.62 24.08
N ILE A 105 12.63 -1.39 23.17
CA ILE A 105 11.43 -1.00 22.42
C ILE A 105 10.26 -0.86 23.38
N SER A 106 10.04 -1.81 24.26
CA SER A 106 8.99 -1.77 25.29
C SER A 106 9.12 -0.52 26.18
N SER A 107 10.31 -0.24 26.67
CA SER A 107 10.63 0.95 27.46
C SER A 107 10.44 2.25 26.66
N PHE A 108 10.89 2.28 25.39
CA PHE A 108 10.74 3.46 24.55
C PHE A 108 9.27 3.83 24.33
N PHE A 109 8.41 2.85 24.03
CA PHE A 109 6.97 3.10 23.83
C PHE A 109 6.16 3.11 25.15
N GLN A 110 6.76 2.77 26.28
CA GLN A 110 6.12 2.67 27.60
C GLN A 110 4.93 1.69 27.61
N MET A 111 5.11 0.54 26.95
CA MET A 111 4.09 -0.50 26.80
C MET A 111 4.72 -1.88 26.96
N GLU A 112 3.96 -2.86 27.44
CA GLU A 112 4.43 -4.25 27.61
C GLU A 112 4.50 -4.99 26.27
N LEU A 113 5.53 -4.70 25.47
CA LEU A 113 5.70 -5.23 24.13
C LEU A 113 6.77 -6.32 24.01
N THR A 114 7.58 -6.54 25.07
CA THR A 114 8.79 -7.39 25.01
C THR A 114 8.47 -8.78 24.46
N SER A 115 7.50 -9.46 25.01
CA SER A 115 7.12 -10.83 24.60
C SER A 115 6.52 -10.83 23.18
N ILE A 116 5.69 -9.83 22.86
CA ILE A 116 5.06 -9.70 21.55
C ILE A 116 6.11 -9.47 20.46
N VAL A 117 7.05 -8.54 20.68
CA VAL A 117 8.14 -8.23 19.74
C VAL A 117 9.01 -9.45 19.49
N ARG A 118 9.37 -10.20 20.55
CA ARG A 118 10.16 -11.42 20.45
C ARG A 118 9.49 -12.49 19.60
N VAL A 119 8.21 -12.73 19.83
CA VAL A 119 7.47 -13.76 19.12
C VAL A 119 7.17 -13.34 17.68
N ILE A 120 6.70 -12.12 17.46
CA ILE A 120 6.39 -11.62 16.10
C ILE A 120 7.65 -11.47 15.24
N GLY A 121 8.80 -11.23 15.87
CA GLY A 121 10.11 -11.19 15.21
C GLY A 121 10.48 -12.47 14.48
N LEU A 122 9.93 -13.63 14.86
CA LEU A 122 10.10 -14.90 14.14
C LEU A 122 9.64 -14.81 12.67
N VAL A 123 8.76 -13.87 12.34
CA VAL A 123 8.38 -13.58 10.95
C VAL A 123 9.60 -13.27 10.08
N LEU A 124 10.66 -12.68 10.62
CA LEU A 124 11.88 -12.38 9.86
C LEU A 124 12.56 -13.67 9.36
N ILE A 125 12.70 -14.67 10.24
CA ILE A 125 13.30 -15.96 9.88
C ILE A 125 12.41 -16.70 8.88
N ILE A 126 11.10 -16.76 9.15
CA ILE A 126 10.14 -17.43 8.27
C ILE A 126 10.11 -16.76 6.89
N ASN A 127 10.21 -15.43 6.84
CA ASN A 127 10.30 -14.70 5.57
C ASN A 127 11.61 -15.00 4.84
N GLY A 128 12.75 -15.05 5.54
CA GLY A 128 14.05 -15.45 4.98
C GLY A 128 13.97 -16.80 4.26
N LEU A 129 13.26 -17.77 4.84
CA LEU A 129 13.00 -19.08 4.24
C LEU A 129 12.16 -19.00 2.96
N SER A 130 11.30 -18.02 2.82
CA SER A 130 10.37 -17.91 1.68
C SER A 130 10.89 -17.07 0.52
N LEU A 131 11.79 -16.10 0.76
CA LEU A 131 12.23 -15.10 -0.23
C LEU A 131 12.83 -15.72 -1.50
N THR A 132 13.69 -16.72 -1.35
CA THR A 132 14.30 -17.40 -2.50
C THR A 132 13.25 -18.12 -3.34
N GLN A 133 12.28 -18.79 -2.70
CA GLN A 133 11.17 -19.44 -3.38
C GLN A 133 10.33 -18.42 -4.17
N GLN A 134 10.01 -17.29 -3.54
CA GLN A 134 9.26 -16.19 -4.18
C GLN A 134 10.00 -15.62 -5.38
N THR A 135 11.31 -15.41 -5.26
CA THR A 135 12.17 -14.88 -6.32
C THR A 135 12.23 -15.83 -7.51
N ASN A 136 12.39 -17.13 -7.25
CA ASN A 136 12.42 -18.18 -8.27
C ASN A 136 11.09 -18.21 -9.07
N LEU A 137 9.95 -18.21 -8.38
CA LEU A 137 8.63 -18.15 -9.01
C LEU A 137 8.40 -16.85 -9.78
N THR A 138 8.84 -15.71 -9.25
CA THR A 138 8.71 -14.43 -9.91
C THR A 138 9.53 -14.38 -11.21
N LYS A 139 10.76 -14.89 -11.19
CA LYS A 139 11.61 -15.00 -12.38
C LYS A 139 11.01 -15.93 -13.45
N LYS A 140 10.34 -17.01 -13.02
CA LYS A 140 9.61 -17.93 -13.91
C LYS A 140 8.27 -17.38 -14.41
N ILE A 141 7.83 -16.21 -13.91
CA ILE A 141 6.49 -15.62 -14.16
C ILE A 141 5.37 -16.56 -13.70
N ASP A 142 5.62 -17.38 -12.66
CA ASP A 142 4.62 -18.26 -12.08
C ASP A 142 3.89 -17.60 -10.91
N PHE A 143 3.06 -16.63 -11.24
CA PHE A 143 2.19 -15.97 -10.25
C PHE A 143 1.04 -16.85 -9.78
N LYS A 144 0.65 -17.87 -10.58
CA LYS A 144 -0.41 -18.83 -10.22
C LYS A 144 -0.07 -19.57 -8.92
N THR A 145 1.16 -20.07 -8.81
CA THR A 145 1.63 -20.78 -7.61
C THR A 145 1.68 -19.84 -6.41
N LYS A 146 2.16 -18.61 -6.59
CA LYS A 146 2.18 -17.60 -5.53
C LYS A 146 0.77 -17.26 -5.04
N THR A 147 -0.18 -17.07 -5.94
CA THR A 147 -1.59 -16.78 -5.60
C THR A 147 -2.23 -17.93 -4.82
N LYS A 148 -2.01 -19.18 -5.24
CA LYS A 148 -2.52 -20.33 -4.48
C LYS A 148 -1.99 -20.36 -3.05
N ALA A 149 -0.67 -20.19 -2.87
CA ALA A 149 -0.05 -20.13 -1.55
C ALA A 149 -0.61 -18.97 -0.71
N SER A 150 -0.81 -17.79 -1.31
CA SER A 150 -1.37 -16.61 -0.66
C SER A 150 -2.81 -16.82 -0.18
N ILE A 151 -3.68 -17.39 -1.02
CA ILE A 151 -5.09 -17.66 -0.67
C ILE A 151 -5.15 -18.68 0.47
N VAL A 152 -4.44 -19.79 0.37
CA VAL A 152 -4.43 -20.84 1.41
C VAL A 152 -3.94 -20.26 2.74
N SER A 153 -2.85 -19.49 2.71
CA SER A 153 -2.32 -18.87 3.92
C SER A 153 -3.27 -17.84 4.53
N ALA A 154 -3.98 -17.07 3.70
CA ALA A 154 -4.96 -16.09 4.18
C ALA A 154 -6.16 -16.77 4.87
N ILE A 155 -6.67 -17.85 4.30
CA ILE A 155 -7.79 -18.60 4.87
C ILE A 155 -7.37 -19.26 6.19
N LEU A 156 -6.29 -20.04 6.19
CA LEU A 156 -5.88 -20.79 7.38
C LEU A 156 -5.47 -19.85 8.53
N SER A 157 -4.74 -18.80 8.22
CA SER A 157 -4.38 -17.80 9.25
C SER A 157 -5.60 -17.05 9.77
N GLY A 158 -6.59 -16.80 8.91
CA GLY A 158 -7.86 -16.21 9.31
C GLY A 158 -8.60 -17.08 10.31
N VAL A 159 -8.71 -18.38 10.04
CA VAL A 159 -9.34 -19.35 10.95
C VAL A 159 -8.61 -19.40 12.29
N ILE A 160 -7.26 -19.47 12.28
CA ILE A 160 -6.45 -19.50 13.50
C ILE A 160 -6.63 -18.19 14.30
N GLY A 161 -6.49 -17.03 13.65
CA GLY A 161 -6.62 -15.74 14.33
C GLY A 161 -8.01 -15.52 14.92
N ILE A 162 -9.05 -15.79 14.15
CA ILE A 162 -10.45 -15.65 14.60
C ILE A 162 -10.75 -16.64 15.75
N GLY A 163 -10.32 -17.90 15.62
CA GLY A 163 -10.49 -18.90 16.68
C GLY A 163 -9.83 -18.49 17.99
N MET A 164 -8.59 -18.00 17.94
CA MET A 164 -7.88 -17.49 19.14
C MET A 164 -8.54 -16.23 19.71
N ALA A 165 -9.05 -15.33 18.85
CA ALA A 165 -9.75 -14.13 19.32
C ALA A 165 -11.06 -14.51 20.07
N TYR A 166 -11.83 -15.46 19.57
CA TYR A 166 -13.00 -15.99 20.28
C TYR A 166 -12.65 -16.71 21.58
N ALA A 167 -11.49 -17.34 21.63
CA ALA A 167 -10.99 -17.99 22.86
C ALA A 167 -10.43 -17.00 23.90
N GLY A 168 -10.45 -15.70 23.62
CA GLY A 168 -10.05 -14.64 24.57
C GLY A 168 -8.53 -14.41 24.67
N PHE A 169 -7.73 -14.84 23.70
CA PHE A 169 -6.27 -14.66 23.71
C PHE A 169 -5.82 -13.21 23.41
N GLY A 170 -6.75 -12.28 23.16
CA GLY A 170 -6.45 -10.86 22.98
C GLY A 170 -5.42 -10.62 21.87
N VAL A 171 -4.39 -9.82 22.16
CA VAL A 171 -3.32 -9.47 21.21
C VAL A 171 -2.62 -10.68 20.59
N TRP A 172 -2.55 -11.80 21.31
CA TRP A 172 -1.94 -13.04 20.80
C TRP A 172 -2.68 -13.67 19.61
N ALA A 173 -3.98 -13.37 19.45
CA ALA A 173 -4.73 -13.77 18.27
C ALA A 173 -4.18 -13.08 16.99
N LEU A 174 -3.79 -11.80 17.08
CA LEU A 174 -3.15 -11.09 15.97
C LEU A 174 -1.74 -11.61 15.70
N VAL A 175 -0.96 -11.90 16.74
CA VAL A 175 0.37 -12.50 16.62
C VAL A 175 0.27 -13.84 15.92
N ALA A 176 -0.63 -14.71 16.37
CA ALA A 176 -0.83 -16.03 15.78
C ALA A 176 -1.31 -15.94 14.32
N GLN A 177 -2.21 -15.01 14.02
CA GLN A 177 -2.71 -14.77 12.66
C GLN A 177 -1.55 -14.35 11.71
N LEU A 178 -0.68 -13.44 12.14
CA LEU A 178 0.45 -12.98 11.33
C LEU A 178 1.51 -14.06 11.13
N LEU A 179 1.88 -14.77 12.21
CA LEU A 179 2.86 -15.86 12.16
C LEU A 179 2.34 -17.03 11.33
N SER A 180 1.11 -17.47 11.57
CA SER A 180 0.53 -18.58 10.81
C SER A 180 0.38 -18.25 9.32
N LYS A 181 0.01 -17.00 8.99
CA LYS A 181 -0.04 -16.54 7.60
C LYS A 181 1.30 -16.71 6.90
N GLN A 182 2.39 -16.19 7.52
CA GLN A 182 3.71 -16.28 6.93
C GLN A 182 4.23 -17.73 6.91
N THR A 183 3.98 -18.51 7.95
CA THR A 183 4.38 -19.93 8.03
C THR A 183 3.69 -20.77 6.98
N VAL A 184 2.37 -20.70 6.89
CA VAL A 184 1.59 -21.44 5.88
C VAL A 184 1.98 -21.03 4.46
N TYR A 185 2.17 -19.72 4.23
CA TYR A 185 2.64 -19.22 2.94
C TYR A 185 4.00 -19.81 2.58
N THR A 186 4.96 -19.80 3.51
CA THR A 186 6.28 -20.37 3.33
C THR A 186 6.21 -21.86 3.02
N ILE A 187 5.51 -22.64 3.83
CA ILE A 187 5.34 -24.10 3.64
C ILE A 187 4.71 -24.38 2.26
N ALA A 188 3.64 -23.66 1.89
CA ALA A 188 2.99 -23.82 0.60
C ALA A 188 3.95 -23.53 -0.57
N LEU A 189 4.80 -22.51 -0.47
CA LEU A 189 5.80 -22.22 -1.48
C LEU A 189 6.83 -23.34 -1.61
N TRP A 190 7.31 -23.91 -0.50
CA TRP A 190 8.26 -25.02 -0.51
C TRP A 190 7.67 -26.28 -1.15
N ILE A 191 6.43 -26.60 -0.85
CA ILE A 191 5.73 -27.76 -1.42
C ILE A 191 5.49 -27.56 -2.93
N LEU A 192 5.03 -26.37 -3.32
CA LEU A 192 4.59 -26.12 -4.70
C LEU A 192 5.74 -25.83 -5.67
N ASN A 193 6.81 -25.15 -5.23
CA ASN A 193 7.93 -24.79 -6.11
C ASN A 193 8.99 -25.91 -6.26
N ARG A 194 9.05 -26.85 -5.31
CA ARG A 194 9.97 -28.01 -5.32
C ARG A 194 11.47 -27.66 -5.48
N TRP A 195 11.87 -26.41 -5.31
CA TRP A 195 13.27 -26.02 -5.27
C TRP A 195 13.81 -26.24 -3.88
N MET A 196 14.98 -26.90 -3.78
CA MET A 196 15.68 -27.18 -2.51
C MET A 196 17.09 -26.59 -2.55
N PRO A 197 17.55 -25.95 -1.47
CA PRO A 197 18.93 -25.48 -1.38
C PRO A 197 19.89 -26.65 -1.19
N ASN A 198 21.05 -26.55 -1.81
CA ASN A 198 22.17 -27.49 -1.57
C ASN A 198 23.27 -26.92 -0.65
N PHE A 199 23.00 -25.77 -0.01
CA PHE A 199 23.90 -25.07 0.93
C PHE A 199 25.28 -24.72 0.39
N HIS A 200 25.46 -24.70 -0.93
CA HIS A 200 26.69 -24.24 -1.56
C HIS A 200 26.67 -22.70 -1.68
N PHE A 201 27.70 -22.05 -1.09
CA PHE A 201 27.86 -20.61 -1.12
C PHE A 201 28.90 -20.19 -2.17
N SER A 202 28.52 -19.31 -3.09
CA SER A 202 29.40 -18.74 -4.11
C SER A 202 29.71 -17.28 -3.81
N VAL A 203 30.99 -16.97 -3.59
CA VAL A 203 31.46 -15.59 -3.35
C VAL A 203 31.23 -14.72 -4.58
N GLU A 204 31.34 -15.29 -5.78
CA GLU A 204 31.10 -14.59 -7.03
C GLU A 204 29.62 -14.17 -7.15
N SER A 205 28.70 -15.10 -6.90
CA SER A 205 27.26 -14.83 -6.87
C SER A 205 26.91 -13.77 -5.81
N PHE A 206 27.53 -13.86 -4.63
CA PHE A 206 27.35 -12.85 -3.59
C PHE A 206 27.81 -11.46 -4.02
N LYS A 207 29.02 -11.35 -4.57
CA LYS A 207 29.56 -10.06 -5.07
C LYS A 207 28.69 -9.47 -6.15
N TYR A 208 28.17 -10.28 -7.07
CA TYR A 208 27.25 -9.85 -8.11
C TYR A 208 25.95 -9.28 -7.51
N MET A 209 25.32 -10.00 -6.59
CA MET A 209 24.08 -9.58 -5.95
C MET A 209 24.29 -8.34 -5.08
N TRP A 210 25.36 -8.30 -4.29
CA TRP A 210 25.69 -7.18 -3.41
C TRP A 210 26.00 -5.91 -4.20
N GLY A 211 26.78 -6.00 -5.27
CA GLY A 211 27.13 -4.85 -6.12
C GLY A 211 25.92 -4.08 -6.64
N PHE A 212 24.81 -4.77 -6.91
CA PHE A 212 23.55 -4.17 -7.32
C PHE A 212 22.60 -3.92 -6.15
N GLY A 213 22.48 -4.89 -5.24
CA GLY A 213 21.44 -4.94 -4.21
C GLY A 213 21.57 -3.87 -3.13
N TRP A 214 22.80 -3.57 -2.65
CA TRP A 214 22.99 -2.65 -1.52
C TRP A 214 22.43 -1.24 -1.79
N LYS A 215 22.49 -0.76 -3.05
CA LYS A 215 21.94 0.55 -3.43
C LYS A 215 20.42 0.56 -3.31
N LEU A 216 19.77 -0.53 -3.73
CA LEU A 216 18.34 -0.70 -3.60
C LEU A 216 17.93 -0.90 -2.14
N LEU A 217 18.76 -1.61 -1.35
CA LEU A 217 18.55 -1.79 0.08
C LEU A 217 18.52 -0.43 0.80
N VAL A 218 19.54 0.41 0.61
CA VAL A 218 19.62 1.71 1.29
C VAL A 218 18.45 2.61 0.90
N SER A 219 18.16 2.70 -0.40
CA SER A 219 17.02 3.49 -0.87
C SER A 219 15.68 2.98 -0.31
N GLY A 220 15.44 1.67 -0.42
CA GLY A 220 14.21 1.05 0.08
C GLY A 220 14.07 1.11 1.60
N LEU A 221 15.18 1.05 2.35
CA LEU A 221 15.18 1.21 3.80
C LEU A 221 14.79 2.62 4.23
N LEU A 222 15.37 3.64 3.59
CA LEU A 222 15.01 5.04 3.84
C LEU A 222 13.53 5.30 3.58
N ASP A 223 12.98 4.75 2.50
CA ASP A 223 11.56 4.91 2.18
C ASP A 223 10.65 4.19 3.19
N ARG A 224 11.03 2.99 3.64
CA ARG A 224 10.27 2.25 4.67
C ARG A 224 10.33 2.94 6.02
N LEU A 225 11.50 3.41 6.44
CA LEU A 225 11.64 4.20 7.67
C LEU A 225 10.71 5.41 7.62
N TRP A 226 10.75 6.14 6.52
CA TRP A 226 9.92 7.33 6.36
C TRP A 226 8.42 7.00 6.39
N ALA A 227 8.00 5.93 5.71
CA ALA A 227 6.61 5.50 5.67
C ALA A 227 6.04 5.13 7.06
N GLN A 228 6.90 4.76 8.01
CA GLN A 228 6.50 4.40 9.38
C GLN A 228 6.57 5.57 10.37
N MET A 229 7.15 6.72 10.00
CA MET A 229 7.39 7.83 10.93
C MET A 229 6.11 8.34 11.62
N TYR A 230 5.00 8.44 10.90
CA TYR A 230 3.72 8.84 11.50
C TYR A 230 3.25 7.84 12.56
N GLN A 231 3.41 6.54 12.32
CA GLN A 231 3.06 5.51 13.29
C GLN A 231 3.99 5.54 14.51
N VAL A 232 5.29 5.79 14.31
CA VAL A 232 6.26 5.96 15.41
C VAL A 232 5.87 7.14 16.29
N VAL A 233 5.56 8.30 15.70
CA VAL A 233 5.15 9.48 16.45
C VAL A 233 3.85 9.22 17.21
N VAL A 234 2.83 8.66 16.56
CA VAL A 234 1.56 8.35 17.24
C VAL A 234 1.77 7.31 18.34
N GLY A 235 2.55 6.26 18.10
CA GLY A 235 2.83 5.22 19.10
C GLY A 235 3.65 5.72 20.30
N LYS A 236 4.55 6.71 20.10
CA LYS A 236 5.42 7.24 21.16
C LYS A 236 4.75 8.33 21.99
N PHE A 237 4.07 9.28 21.35
CA PHE A 237 3.56 10.49 22.00
C PHE A 237 2.08 10.39 22.38
N TYR A 238 1.37 9.38 21.89
CA TYR A 238 0.00 9.07 22.28
C TYR A 238 -0.05 7.70 22.95
N ASN A 239 -1.16 6.98 22.86
CA ASN A 239 -1.30 5.65 23.44
C ASN A 239 -1.53 4.56 22.36
N ALA A 240 -1.46 3.29 22.78
CA ALA A 240 -1.69 2.16 21.89
C ALA A 240 -3.06 2.22 21.22
N ALA A 241 -4.11 2.58 21.95
CA ALA A 241 -5.46 2.67 21.42
C ALA A 241 -5.54 3.70 20.27
N THR A 242 -4.99 4.90 20.46
CA THR A 242 -4.94 5.93 19.40
C THR A 242 -4.15 5.47 18.18
N LEU A 243 -3.02 4.76 18.38
CA LEU A 243 -2.27 4.19 17.27
C LEU A 243 -3.09 3.12 16.53
N GLY A 244 -3.81 2.26 17.25
CA GLY A 244 -4.71 1.27 16.66
C GLY A 244 -5.79 1.93 15.81
N GLN A 245 -6.44 2.97 16.34
CA GLN A 245 -7.43 3.79 15.65
C GLN A 245 -6.86 4.40 14.36
N TYR A 246 -5.70 5.05 14.46
CA TYR A 246 -5.01 5.66 13.31
C TYR A 246 -4.64 4.62 12.25
N THR A 247 -4.07 3.50 12.67
CA THR A 247 -3.63 2.43 11.76
C THR A 247 -4.82 1.87 10.98
N ARG A 248 -5.97 1.65 11.65
CA ARG A 248 -7.19 1.20 11.00
C ARG A 248 -7.75 2.21 10.01
N GLY A 249 -7.89 3.48 10.41
CA GLY A 249 -8.31 4.54 9.47
C GLY A 249 -7.41 4.59 8.23
N ARG A 250 -6.10 4.53 8.42
CA ARG A 250 -5.13 4.52 7.33
C ARG A 250 -5.25 3.29 6.42
N GLU A 251 -5.50 2.11 6.99
CA GLU A 251 -5.65 0.87 6.24
C GLU A 251 -6.85 0.93 5.28
N TYR A 252 -8.00 1.45 5.73
CA TYR A 252 -9.16 1.64 4.86
C TYR A 252 -8.90 2.63 3.72
N ALA A 253 -8.24 3.75 3.99
CA ALA A 253 -7.85 4.71 2.96
C ALA A 253 -6.85 4.11 1.96
N ASN A 254 -5.90 3.29 2.43
CA ASN A 254 -4.88 2.63 1.60
C ASN A 254 -5.49 1.68 0.56
N ILE A 255 -6.60 1.03 0.84
CA ILE A 255 -7.26 0.11 -0.10
C ILE A 255 -7.50 0.79 -1.45
N PHE A 256 -7.93 2.05 -1.44
CA PHE A 256 -8.17 2.80 -2.66
C PHE A 256 -6.92 3.54 -3.14
N SER A 257 -6.32 4.36 -2.30
CA SER A 257 -5.20 5.24 -2.70
C SER A 257 -3.97 4.46 -3.18
N ALA A 258 -3.51 3.45 -2.44
CA ALA A 258 -2.32 2.69 -2.80
C ALA A 258 -2.53 1.84 -4.06
N ASN A 259 -3.70 1.22 -4.22
CA ASN A 259 -4.00 0.43 -5.41
C ASN A 259 -4.11 1.30 -6.66
N ILE A 260 -4.83 2.43 -6.58
CA ILE A 260 -4.92 3.38 -7.70
C ILE A 260 -3.53 3.89 -8.06
N THR A 261 -2.73 4.29 -7.08
CA THR A 261 -1.36 4.78 -7.30
C THR A 261 -0.49 3.72 -7.98
N SER A 262 -0.56 2.46 -7.52
CA SER A 262 0.20 1.35 -8.09
C SER A 262 -0.18 1.05 -9.54
N ILE A 263 -1.48 1.05 -9.87
CA ILE A 263 -1.97 0.87 -11.24
C ILE A 263 -1.46 2.01 -12.13
N VAL A 264 -1.61 3.24 -11.66
CA VAL A 264 -1.19 4.44 -12.40
C VAL A 264 0.31 4.43 -12.67
N GLN A 265 1.14 4.13 -11.69
CA GLN A 265 2.60 4.05 -11.87
C GLN A 265 2.99 3.04 -12.94
N ARG A 266 2.35 1.86 -12.97
CA ARG A 266 2.64 0.81 -13.96
C ARG A 266 2.25 1.19 -15.38
N VAL A 267 1.19 1.98 -15.54
CA VAL A 267 0.65 2.37 -16.87
C VAL A 267 1.27 3.68 -17.36
N THR A 268 1.43 4.65 -16.47
CA THR A 268 1.83 6.01 -16.86
C THR A 268 3.25 6.06 -17.41
N TYR A 269 4.19 5.38 -16.76
CA TYR A 269 5.59 5.45 -17.18
C TYR A 269 5.81 4.91 -18.60
N PRO A 270 5.35 3.70 -18.99
CA PRO A 270 5.52 3.20 -20.35
C PRO A 270 4.81 4.07 -21.40
N VAL A 271 3.56 4.50 -21.09
CA VAL A 271 2.75 5.33 -22.02
C VAL A 271 3.42 6.68 -22.29
N LEU A 272 3.96 7.32 -21.27
CA LEU A 272 4.64 8.60 -21.44
C LEU A 272 6.02 8.44 -22.10
N ALA A 273 6.73 7.34 -21.84
CA ALA A 273 8.00 7.05 -22.47
C ALA A 273 7.87 6.79 -23.97
N GLU A 274 6.75 6.18 -24.42
CA GLU A 274 6.50 5.92 -25.85
C GLU A 274 6.33 7.23 -26.66
N VAL A 275 5.84 8.30 -26.04
CA VAL A 275 5.57 9.59 -26.69
C VAL A 275 6.56 10.69 -26.27
N GLN A 276 7.69 10.34 -25.63
CA GLN A 276 8.63 11.31 -25.05
C GLN A 276 9.22 12.30 -26.04
N ASP A 277 9.37 11.87 -27.32
CA ASP A 277 9.98 12.69 -28.38
C ASP A 277 8.98 13.67 -29.02
N GLU A 278 7.66 13.48 -28.78
CA GLU A 278 6.59 14.30 -29.33
C GLU A 278 5.96 15.15 -28.23
N LYS A 279 6.48 16.36 -27.99
CA LYS A 279 6.09 17.21 -26.87
C LYS A 279 4.58 17.44 -26.74
N GLU A 280 3.86 17.72 -27.81
CA GLU A 280 2.43 17.97 -27.76
C GLU A 280 1.62 16.73 -27.38
N ARG A 281 1.98 15.58 -27.97
CA ARG A 281 1.36 14.29 -27.64
C ARG A 281 1.66 13.88 -26.20
N MET A 282 2.90 14.11 -25.75
CA MET A 282 3.31 13.83 -24.38
C MET A 282 2.52 14.68 -23.38
N VAL A 283 2.36 16.00 -23.62
CA VAL A 283 1.56 16.88 -22.76
C VAL A 283 0.09 16.47 -22.77
N SER A 284 -0.48 16.12 -23.93
CA SER A 284 -1.85 15.64 -24.04
C SER A 284 -2.09 14.36 -23.28
N ALA A 285 -1.21 13.36 -23.45
CA ALA A 285 -1.26 12.09 -22.73
C ALA A 285 -1.12 12.28 -21.21
N TYR A 286 -0.15 13.09 -20.80
CA TYR A 286 0.09 13.41 -19.38
C TYR A 286 -1.12 14.08 -18.72
N ARG A 287 -1.69 15.08 -19.37
CA ARG A 287 -2.90 15.78 -18.94
C ARG A 287 -4.09 14.82 -18.82
N LYS A 288 -4.26 13.95 -19.80
CA LYS A 288 -5.31 12.94 -19.82
C LYS A 288 -5.20 11.97 -18.67
N VAL A 289 -3.99 11.44 -18.42
CA VAL A 289 -3.71 10.53 -17.30
C VAL A 289 -4.03 11.22 -15.96
N ILE A 290 -3.58 12.47 -15.76
CA ILE A 290 -3.87 13.22 -14.53
C ILE A 290 -5.40 13.34 -14.34
N LYS A 291 -6.13 13.80 -15.36
CA LYS A 291 -7.57 14.06 -15.25
C LYS A 291 -8.36 12.79 -14.92
N VAL A 292 -8.14 11.71 -15.66
CA VAL A 292 -8.85 10.44 -15.46
C VAL A 292 -8.51 9.83 -14.09
N THR A 293 -7.23 9.82 -13.74
CA THR A 293 -6.81 9.27 -12.44
C THR A 293 -7.37 10.06 -11.27
N MET A 294 -7.27 11.38 -11.33
CA MET A 294 -7.74 12.24 -10.25
C MET A 294 -9.27 12.20 -10.13
N PHE A 295 -10.00 12.05 -11.24
CA PHE A 295 -11.46 11.87 -11.20
C PHE A 295 -11.81 10.62 -10.37
N VAL A 296 -11.22 9.46 -10.68
CA VAL A 296 -11.48 8.22 -9.91
C VAL A 296 -11.04 8.37 -8.46
N THR A 297 -9.84 8.91 -8.24
CA THR A 297 -9.28 9.04 -6.88
C THR A 297 -10.10 9.99 -6.02
N CYS A 298 -10.46 11.16 -6.51
CA CYS A 298 -11.25 12.16 -5.77
C CYS A 298 -12.62 11.58 -5.40
N VAL A 299 -13.33 10.98 -6.36
CA VAL A 299 -14.64 10.38 -6.10
C VAL A 299 -14.54 9.28 -5.05
N CYS A 300 -13.58 8.34 -5.18
CA CYS A 300 -13.42 7.25 -4.21
C CYS A 300 -13.03 7.78 -2.84
N MET A 301 -12.00 8.64 -2.75
CA MET A 301 -11.43 9.04 -1.46
C MET A 301 -12.34 10.01 -0.69
N ILE A 302 -12.93 11.00 -1.38
CA ILE A 302 -13.78 11.99 -0.73
C ILE A 302 -15.11 11.36 -0.33
N SER A 303 -15.69 10.46 -1.16
CA SER A 303 -16.89 9.70 -0.79
C SER A 303 -16.62 8.76 0.38
N LEU A 304 -15.48 8.07 0.39
CA LEU A 304 -15.06 7.22 1.53
C LEU A 304 -14.98 8.04 2.83
N GLY A 305 -14.40 9.25 2.76
CA GLY A 305 -14.35 10.16 3.90
C GLY A 305 -15.72 10.61 4.37
N ALA A 306 -16.66 10.84 3.45
CA ALA A 306 -18.02 11.28 3.79
C ALA A 306 -18.87 10.20 4.47
N VAL A 307 -18.65 8.93 4.14
CA VAL A 307 -19.35 7.78 4.75
C VAL A 307 -18.57 7.12 5.87
N ALA A 308 -17.45 7.72 6.31
CA ALA A 308 -16.49 7.10 7.22
C ALA A 308 -17.12 6.61 8.52
N GLU A 309 -17.97 7.42 9.15
CA GLU A 309 -18.58 7.10 10.44
C GLU A 309 -19.49 5.87 10.38
N PRO A 310 -20.59 5.86 9.59
CA PRO A 310 -21.44 4.67 9.49
C PRO A 310 -20.68 3.46 8.90
N LEU A 311 -19.72 3.67 8.01
CA LEU A 311 -18.90 2.58 7.47
C LEU A 311 -18.06 1.89 8.56
N ILE A 312 -17.33 2.65 9.35
CA ILE A 312 -16.50 2.12 10.44
C ILE A 312 -17.35 1.41 11.48
N TYR A 313 -18.47 2.02 11.89
CA TYR A 313 -19.35 1.42 12.90
C TYR A 313 -20.02 0.15 12.39
N CYS A 314 -20.46 0.13 11.14
CA CYS A 314 -20.99 -1.08 10.51
C CYS A 314 -19.95 -2.19 10.36
N LEU A 315 -18.72 -1.86 9.96
CA LEU A 315 -17.71 -2.88 9.70
C LEU A 315 -17.08 -3.41 10.98
N ILE A 316 -16.64 -2.53 11.89
CA ILE A 316 -15.78 -2.91 13.02
C ILE A 316 -16.29 -2.46 14.40
N GLY A 317 -17.38 -1.68 14.43
CA GLY A 317 -18.08 -1.29 15.67
C GLY A 317 -17.69 0.08 16.21
N GLU A 318 -18.50 0.59 17.15
CA GLU A 318 -18.39 1.96 17.70
C GLU A 318 -17.11 2.22 18.51
N LYS A 319 -16.48 1.17 19.06
CA LYS A 319 -15.18 1.31 19.74
C LYS A 319 -14.09 1.89 18.87
N TRP A 320 -14.30 1.95 17.54
CA TRP A 320 -13.39 2.54 16.56
C TRP A 320 -13.77 3.99 16.17
N HIS A 321 -14.41 4.72 17.07
CA HIS A 321 -14.90 6.10 16.82
C HIS A 321 -13.82 7.07 16.36
N GLN A 322 -12.59 6.99 16.93
CA GLN A 322 -11.49 7.86 16.47
C GLN A 322 -11.04 7.49 15.05
N ALA A 323 -11.02 6.20 14.68
CA ALA A 323 -10.73 5.81 13.31
C ALA A 323 -11.74 6.40 12.32
N ALA A 324 -13.02 6.47 12.70
CA ALA A 324 -14.07 7.11 11.90
C ALA A 324 -13.84 8.63 11.72
N THR A 325 -13.28 9.31 12.73
CA THR A 325 -12.96 10.75 12.65
C THR A 325 -11.62 11.02 11.95
N PHE A 326 -10.66 10.11 12.03
CA PHE A 326 -9.36 10.24 11.34
C PHE A 326 -9.49 9.94 9.84
N LEU A 327 -10.34 8.99 9.46
CA LEU A 327 -10.48 8.52 8.08
C LEU A 327 -10.76 9.63 7.07
N PRO A 328 -11.65 10.60 7.29
CA PRO A 328 -11.86 11.72 6.37
C PRO A 328 -10.59 12.54 6.12
N LEU A 329 -9.84 12.89 7.15
CA LEU A 329 -8.60 13.65 7.03
C LEU A 329 -7.53 12.87 6.28
N ILE A 330 -7.40 11.58 6.58
CA ILE A 330 -6.48 10.67 5.88
C ILE A 330 -6.88 10.55 4.41
N CYS A 331 -8.16 10.42 4.09
CA CYS A 331 -8.67 10.35 2.72
C CYS A 331 -8.31 11.59 1.92
N ILE A 332 -8.49 12.79 2.48
CA ILE A 332 -8.12 14.04 1.82
C ILE A 332 -6.62 14.08 1.55
N SER A 333 -5.79 13.78 2.55
CA SER A 333 -4.33 13.76 2.41
C SER A 333 -3.87 12.75 1.35
N MET A 334 -4.44 11.54 1.36
CA MET A 334 -4.04 10.46 0.45
C MET A 334 -4.66 10.56 -0.93
N SER A 335 -5.66 11.44 -1.16
CA SER A 335 -6.24 11.69 -2.48
C SER A 335 -5.24 12.27 -3.48
N LEU A 336 -4.18 12.93 -3.00
CA LEU A 336 -3.12 13.51 -3.84
C LEU A 336 -2.01 12.50 -4.22
N TYR A 337 -1.94 11.31 -3.61
CA TYR A 337 -0.84 10.35 -3.85
C TYR A 337 -0.69 9.94 -5.32
N PRO A 338 -1.76 9.59 -6.06
CA PRO A 338 -1.63 9.26 -7.47
C PRO A 338 -1.09 10.43 -8.29
N LEU A 339 -1.47 11.67 -7.97
CA LEU A 339 -0.99 12.88 -8.65
C LEU A 339 0.50 13.11 -8.43
N HIS A 340 0.99 12.88 -7.19
CA HIS A 340 2.43 12.90 -6.91
C HIS A 340 3.18 11.86 -7.73
N ALA A 341 2.66 10.64 -7.80
CA ALA A 341 3.26 9.55 -8.56
C ALA A 341 3.36 9.87 -10.06
N ILE A 342 2.30 10.43 -10.65
CA ILE A 342 2.27 10.83 -12.07
C ILE A 342 3.30 11.93 -12.35
N ASN A 343 3.37 12.95 -11.49
CA ASN A 343 4.34 14.04 -11.64
C ASN A 343 5.78 13.53 -11.53
N LEU A 344 6.06 12.62 -10.60
CA LEU A 344 7.40 12.02 -10.43
C LEU A 344 7.76 11.10 -11.60
N ASN A 345 6.83 10.30 -12.12
CA ASN A 345 7.06 9.49 -13.32
C ASN A 345 7.42 10.37 -14.53
N MET A 346 6.78 11.54 -14.67
CA MET A 346 7.10 12.47 -15.74
C MET A 346 8.54 13.01 -15.65
N LEU A 347 9.06 13.27 -14.45
CA LEU A 347 10.48 13.64 -14.27
C LEU A 347 11.43 12.53 -14.71
N GLN A 348 11.07 11.27 -14.40
CA GLN A 348 11.86 10.11 -14.82
C GLN A 348 11.86 9.94 -16.35
N VAL A 349 10.69 10.10 -17.01
CA VAL A 349 10.58 10.07 -18.47
C VAL A 349 11.43 11.19 -19.11
N GLN A 350 11.50 12.37 -18.45
CA GLN A 350 12.37 13.47 -18.91
C GLN A 350 13.87 13.26 -18.63
N GLY A 351 14.26 12.13 -18.04
CA GLY A 351 15.64 11.83 -17.66
C GLY A 351 16.17 12.66 -16.48
N ARG A 352 15.32 13.34 -15.71
CA ARG A 352 15.68 14.23 -14.60
C ARG A 352 15.64 13.53 -13.26
N SER A 353 16.43 12.47 -13.13
CA SER A 353 16.61 11.74 -11.87
C SER A 353 17.26 12.60 -10.75
N ASP A 354 18.02 13.61 -11.13
CA ASP A 354 18.60 14.62 -10.24
C ASP A 354 17.51 15.41 -9.51
N ILE A 355 16.53 15.94 -10.25
CA ILE A 355 15.38 16.67 -9.66
C ILE A 355 14.50 15.73 -8.86
N PHE A 356 14.28 14.50 -9.34
CA PHE A 356 13.52 13.49 -8.60
C PHE A 356 14.10 13.29 -7.20
N LEU A 357 15.41 13.03 -7.08
CA LEU A 357 16.07 12.83 -5.80
C LEU A 357 15.99 14.09 -4.90
N TYR A 358 16.25 15.25 -5.47
CA TYR A 358 16.14 16.53 -4.75
C TYR A 358 14.74 16.72 -4.16
N LEU A 359 13.69 16.50 -4.96
CA LEU A 359 12.31 16.65 -4.50
C LEU A 359 11.96 15.64 -3.42
N GLU A 360 12.43 14.38 -3.53
CA GLU A 360 12.20 13.38 -2.49
C GLU A 360 12.80 13.79 -1.14
N ILE A 361 14.00 14.38 -1.14
CA ILE A 361 14.64 14.89 0.08
C ILE A 361 13.86 16.09 0.64
N VAL A 362 13.54 17.07 -0.18
CA VAL A 362 12.82 18.28 0.24
C VAL A 362 11.45 17.94 0.81
N LYS A 363 10.71 17.03 0.18
CA LYS A 363 9.40 16.57 0.68
C LYS A 363 9.51 15.88 2.04
N LYS A 364 10.55 15.09 2.26
CA LYS A 364 10.79 14.44 3.57
C LYS A 364 11.06 15.50 4.64
N ILE A 365 11.83 16.55 4.34
CA ILE A 365 12.07 17.66 5.28
C ILE A 365 10.76 18.39 5.60
N ILE A 366 9.96 18.74 4.58
CA ILE A 366 8.67 19.42 4.78
C ILE A 366 7.71 18.56 5.62
N ALA A 367 7.70 17.25 5.40
CA ALA A 367 6.84 16.33 6.14
C ALA A 367 7.25 16.13 7.62
N ILE A 368 8.40 16.67 8.07
CA ILE A 368 8.71 16.78 9.49
C ILE A 368 7.76 17.77 10.19
N GLY A 369 7.30 18.82 9.49
CA GLY A 369 6.39 19.81 10.05
C GLY A 369 5.14 19.23 10.69
N PRO A 370 4.31 18.47 9.95
CA PRO A 370 3.14 17.77 10.54
C PRO A 370 3.48 16.84 11.69
N LEU A 371 4.64 16.15 11.66
CA LEU A 371 5.08 15.29 12.76
C LEU A 371 5.36 16.12 14.02
N CYS A 372 6.06 17.25 13.89
CA CYS A 372 6.28 18.18 15.01
C CYS A 372 4.96 18.74 15.54
N ILE A 373 4.03 19.12 14.63
CA ILE A 373 2.70 19.57 15.04
C ILE A 373 1.98 18.47 15.84
N GLY A 374 2.06 17.22 15.41
CA GLY A 374 1.51 16.09 16.14
C GLY A 374 2.13 15.84 17.52
N ILE A 375 3.41 16.16 17.69
CA ILE A 375 4.11 16.03 19.00
C ILE A 375 3.68 17.12 19.96
N PHE A 376 3.54 18.38 19.50
CA PHE A 376 3.33 19.55 20.39
C PHE A 376 1.86 19.91 20.57
N PHE A 377 0.96 19.49 19.70
CA PHE A 377 -0.45 19.84 19.76
C PHE A 377 -1.35 18.60 19.85
N ASP A 378 -1.82 18.08 18.69
CA ASP A 378 -2.79 17.00 18.63
C ASP A 378 -2.66 16.22 17.32
N ILE A 379 -3.15 14.96 17.30
CA ILE A 379 -3.21 14.10 16.14
C ILE A 379 -4.07 14.68 15.00
N TYR A 380 -5.15 15.39 15.33
CA TYR A 380 -5.99 16.05 14.31
C TYR A 380 -5.22 17.16 13.58
N TRP A 381 -4.43 17.94 14.30
CA TRP A 381 -3.55 18.95 13.72
C TRP A 381 -2.42 18.32 12.91
N MET A 382 -1.90 17.17 13.33
CA MET A 382 -0.93 16.39 12.55
C MET A 382 -1.54 15.95 11.21
N LEU A 383 -2.76 15.40 11.23
CA LEU A 383 -3.45 14.95 10.02
C LEU A 383 -3.80 16.14 9.11
N THR A 384 -4.27 17.25 9.67
CA THR A 384 -4.53 18.48 8.92
C THR A 384 -3.24 19.05 8.32
N GLY A 385 -2.15 19.07 9.09
CA GLY A 385 -0.83 19.44 8.61
C GLY A 385 -0.34 18.57 7.45
N SER A 386 -0.66 17.26 7.47
CA SER A 386 -0.34 16.35 6.38
C SER A 386 -1.09 16.69 5.08
N ILE A 387 -2.31 17.20 5.17
CA ILE A 387 -3.07 17.70 4.01
C ILE A 387 -2.37 18.92 3.42
N VAL A 388 -2.02 19.90 4.24
CA VAL A 388 -1.30 21.11 3.80
C VAL A 388 0.03 20.74 3.15
N THR A 389 0.79 19.86 3.79
CA THR A 389 2.07 19.35 3.25
C THR A 389 1.85 18.63 1.91
N GLY A 390 0.78 17.86 1.75
CA GLY A 390 0.40 17.23 0.49
C GLY A 390 0.24 18.26 -0.64
N PHE A 391 -0.45 19.36 -0.39
CA PHE A 391 -0.58 20.45 -1.37
C PHE A 391 0.75 21.14 -1.66
N ILE A 392 1.57 21.42 -0.66
CA ILE A 392 2.92 22.00 -0.87
C ILE A 392 3.76 21.06 -1.75
N CYS A 393 3.76 19.78 -1.45
CA CYS A 393 4.46 18.76 -2.24
C CYS A 393 3.92 18.67 -3.68
N PHE A 394 2.61 18.83 -3.88
CA PHE A 394 2.01 18.91 -5.21
C PHE A 394 2.59 20.10 -6.01
N PHE A 395 2.61 21.29 -5.44
CA PHE A 395 3.17 22.46 -6.11
C PHE A 395 4.65 22.27 -6.43
N LEU A 396 5.44 21.69 -5.53
CA LEU A 396 6.86 21.38 -5.77
C LEU A 396 7.04 20.40 -6.93
N ASN A 397 6.34 19.27 -6.93
CA ASN A 397 6.43 18.26 -7.97
C ASN A 397 6.00 18.82 -9.34
N SER A 398 4.86 19.52 -9.38
CA SER A 398 4.27 20.02 -10.61
C SER A 398 4.99 21.25 -11.18
N TYR A 399 5.73 22.03 -10.36
CA TYR A 399 6.54 23.15 -10.82
C TYR A 399 7.63 22.69 -11.78
N TYR A 400 8.40 21.67 -11.37
CA TYR A 400 9.52 21.20 -12.19
C TYR A 400 9.06 20.45 -13.44
N THR A 401 7.99 19.64 -13.32
CA THR A 401 7.42 18.93 -14.48
C THR A 401 6.75 19.89 -15.45
N GLY A 402 6.02 20.85 -14.94
CA GLY A 402 5.23 21.79 -15.76
C GLY A 402 6.04 22.84 -16.49
N ARG A 403 7.20 23.25 -15.95
CA ARG A 403 8.04 24.31 -16.54
C ARG A 403 8.51 23.99 -17.96
N LYS A 404 8.97 22.76 -18.19
CA LYS A 404 9.42 22.32 -19.52
C LYS A 404 8.27 22.05 -20.50
N LEU A 405 7.14 21.61 -19.98
CA LEU A 405 6.02 21.14 -20.80
C LEU A 405 4.98 22.23 -21.09
N GLY A 406 5.08 23.39 -20.40
CA GLY A 406 4.05 24.43 -20.50
C GLY A 406 2.72 24.08 -19.81
N TYR A 407 2.72 23.01 -18.97
CA TYR A 407 1.59 22.56 -18.18
C TYR A 407 1.84 22.82 -16.69
N SER A 408 1.65 24.08 -16.29
CA SER A 408 1.96 24.58 -14.95
C SER A 408 1.10 23.95 -13.86
N SER A 409 1.55 24.05 -12.60
CA SER A 409 0.81 23.61 -11.40
C SER A 409 -0.62 24.15 -11.37
N TRP A 410 -0.78 25.42 -11.77
CA TRP A 410 -2.09 26.07 -11.82
C TRP A 410 -3.03 25.47 -12.88
N LYS A 411 -2.48 25.10 -14.03
CA LYS A 411 -3.24 24.40 -15.08
C LYS A 411 -3.64 23.00 -14.60
N GLN A 412 -2.73 22.28 -13.91
CA GLN A 412 -3.06 21.00 -13.31
C GLN A 412 -4.17 21.12 -12.27
N LEU A 413 -4.09 22.14 -11.37
CA LEU A 413 -5.13 22.38 -10.37
C LEU A 413 -6.48 22.67 -11.03
N LYS A 414 -6.50 23.50 -12.07
CA LYS A 414 -7.72 23.82 -12.84
C LYS A 414 -8.33 22.58 -13.52
N ASP A 415 -7.47 21.67 -14.00
CA ASP A 415 -7.93 20.44 -14.64
C ASP A 415 -8.51 19.41 -13.65
N ILE A 416 -8.01 19.38 -12.41
CA ILE A 416 -8.50 18.44 -11.39
C ILE A 416 -9.65 19.03 -10.55
N ALA A 417 -9.82 20.36 -10.52
CA ALA A 417 -10.87 21.02 -9.73
C ALA A 417 -12.28 20.51 -10.03
N PRO A 418 -12.70 20.25 -11.30
CA PRO A 418 -13.99 19.67 -11.57
C PRO A 418 -14.21 18.30 -10.93
N SER A 419 -13.15 17.46 -10.87
CA SER A 419 -13.20 16.15 -10.23
C SER A 419 -13.43 16.27 -8.72
N TYR A 420 -12.74 17.21 -8.06
CA TYR A 420 -13.02 17.54 -6.64
C TYR A 420 -14.41 18.11 -6.47
N GLY A 421 -14.88 18.95 -7.40
CA GLY A 421 -16.25 19.50 -7.38
C GLY A 421 -17.31 18.41 -7.38
N VAL A 422 -17.24 17.45 -8.31
CA VAL A 422 -18.14 16.29 -8.35
C VAL A 422 -18.07 15.48 -7.06
N ALA A 423 -16.85 15.16 -6.59
CA ALA A 423 -16.64 14.40 -5.37
C ALA A 423 -17.23 15.11 -4.13
N LEU A 424 -17.07 16.44 -4.04
CA LEU A 424 -17.63 17.25 -2.94
C LEU A 424 -19.14 17.29 -2.97
N VAL A 425 -19.77 17.44 -4.15
CA VAL A 425 -21.24 17.41 -4.28
C VAL A 425 -21.79 16.07 -3.81
N VAL A 426 -21.19 14.97 -4.25
CA VAL A 426 -21.58 13.62 -3.79
C VAL A 426 -21.38 13.47 -2.28
N ALA A 427 -20.23 13.91 -1.77
CA ALA A 427 -19.91 13.82 -0.35
C ALA A 427 -20.89 14.64 0.51
N LEU A 428 -21.19 15.87 0.12
CA LEU A 428 -22.16 16.72 0.83
C LEU A 428 -23.57 16.12 0.83
N ALA A 429 -24.01 15.56 -0.30
CA ALA A 429 -25.33 14.92 -0.39
C ALA A 429 -25.49 13.76 0.58
N VAL A 430 -24.41 13.01 0.86
CA VAL A 430 -24.48 11.84 1.74
C VAL A 430 -24.05 12.13 3.19
N TYR A 431 -23.20 13.14 3.41
CA TYR A 431 -22.63 13.43 4.71
C TYR A 431 -23.68 13.77 5.77
N PHE A 432 -24.67 14.59 5.41
CA PHE A 432 -25.69 15.04 6.34
C PHE A 432 -26.66 13.92 6.76
N LEU A 433 -26.71 12.80 6.04
CA LEU A 433 -27.54 11.66 6.40
C LEU A 433 -27.12 10.99 7.72
N LYS A 434 -25.89 11.20 8.17
CA LYS A 434 -25.41 10.68 9.46
C LYS A 434 -26.15 11.25 10.67
N TYR A 435 -26.79 12.42 10.54
CA TYR A 435 -27.58 13.05 11.61
C TYR A 435 -29.00 12.51 11.68
N LEU A 436 -29.42 11.61 10.77
CA LEU A 436 -30.67 10.92 10.89
C LEU A 436 -30.58 9.89 12.02
N HIS A 437 -31.55 9.87 12.93
CA HIS A 437 -31.62 8.95 14.05
C HIS A 437 -32.05 7.53 13.58
N LEU A 438 -31.25 6.94 12.67
CA LEU A 438 -31.45 5.61 12.09
C LEU A 438 -30.25 4.72 12.43
N SER A 439 -30.41 3.41 12.31
CA SER A 439 -29.27 2.50 12.52
C SER A 439 -28.16 2.75 11.48
N HIS A 440 -26.91 2.57 11.87
CA HIS A 440 -25.73 2.80 11.00
C HIS A 440 -25.80 1.99 9.69
N TRP A 441 -26.37 0.80 9.71
CA TRP A 441 -26.60 -0.03 8.53
C TRP A 441 -27.56 0.61 7.52
N VAL A 442 -28.67 1.17 8.02
CA VAL A 442 -29.64 1.87 7.17
C VAL A 442 -29.04 3.13 6.60
N ILE A 443 -28.36 3.92 7.44
CA ILE A 443 -27.67 5.15 7.00
C ILE A 443 -26.67 4.82 5.90
N LEU A 444 -25.79 3.83 6.11
CA LEU A 444 -24.78 3.45 5.13
C LEU A 444 -25.42 2.98 3.81
N SER A 445 -26.48 2.19 3.89
CA SER A 445 -27.20 1.73 2.69
C SER A 445 -27.78 2.89 1.90
N ILE A 446 -28.44 3.84 2.59
CA ILE A 446 -28.99 5.05 1.95
C ILE A 446 -27.85 5.91 1.34
N GLN A 447 -26.72 6.07 2.07
CA GLN A 447 -25.58 6.84 1.59
C GLN A 447 -24.98 6.23 0.31
N ILE A 448 -24.86 4.90 0.23
CA ILE A 448 -24.34 4.21 -0.96
C ILE A 448 -25.28 4.41 -2.15
N VAL A 449 -26.57 4.19 -1.95
CA VAL A 449 -27.58 4.32 -3.03
C VAL A 449 -27.70 5.78 -3.48
N LEU A 450 -27.90 6.69 -2.55
CA LEU A 450 -28.03 8.13 -2.87
C LEU A 450 -26.74 8.69 -3.48
N GLY A 451 -25.57 8.32 -2.90
CA GLY A 451 -24.26 8.71 -3.43
C GLY A 451 -24.06 8.24 -4.87
N GLY A 452 -24.46 7.00 -5.18
CA GLY A 452 -24.44 6.47 -6.54
C GLY A 452 -25.37 7.26 -7.49
N ILE A 453 -26.60 7.54 -7.08
CA ILE A 453 -27.58 8.32 -7.87
C ILE A 453 -27.03 9.74 -8.12
N VAL A 454 -26.62 10.43 -7.06
CA VAL A 454 -26.07 11.80 -7.17
C VAL A 454 -24.83 11.82 -8.06
N PHE A 455 -23.91 10.84 -7.90
CA PHE A 455 -22.74 10.71 -8.76
C PHE A 455 -23.13 10.61 -10.24
N PHE A 456 -24.07 9.71 -10.58
CA PHE A 456 -24.53 9.55 -11.96
C PHE A 456 -25.19 10.84 -12.50
N VAL A 457 -26.07 11.45 -11.73
CA VAL A 457 -26.78 12.68 -12.13
C VAL A 457 -25.77 13.80 -12.37
N VAL A 458 -24.86 14.05 -11.44
CA VAL A 458 -23.87 15.11 -11.55
C VAL A 458 -22.90 14.85 -12.72
N CYS A 459 -22.49 13.61 -12.95
CA CYS A 459 -21.63 13.27 -14.09
C CYS A 459 -22.33 13.44 -15.45
N GLU A 460 -23.60 13.08 -15.57
CA GLU A 460 -24.36 13.29 -16.81
C GLU A 460 -24.66 14.79 -17.03
N MET A 461 -24.91 15.55 -15.97
CA MET A 461 -25.12 17.01 -16.07
C MET A 461 -23.85 17.77 -16.46
N THR A 462 -22.72 17.43 -15.83
CA THR A 462 -21.43 18.09 -16.06
C THR A 462 -20.75 17.66 -17.35
N LYS A 463 -21.16 16.53 -17.93
CA LYS A 463 -20.60 15.92 -19.17
C LYS A 463 -19.08 15.87 -19.21
N LEU A 464 -18.45 15.64 -18.05
CA LEU A 464 -16.98 15.58 -17.94
C LEU A 464 -16.41 14.52 -18.91
N ASN A 465 -15.34 14.90 -19.60
CA ASN A 465 -14.67 13.98 -20.54
C ASN A 465 -14.10 12.75 -19.85
N GLU A 466 -13.61 12.90 -18.62
CA GLU A 466 -13.07 11.83 -17.76
C GLU A 466 -14.12 10.76 -17.49
N TYR A 467 -15.34 11.18 -17.16
CA TYR A 467 -16.48 10.28 -16.96
C TYR A 467 -16.84 9.51 -18.25
N LYS A 468 -16.91 10.23 -19.39
CA LYS A 468 -17.21 9.60 -20.69
C LYS A 468 -16.17 8.55 -21.06
N GLU A 469 -14.88 8.82 -20.81
CA GLU A 469 -13.82 7.85 -21.07
C GLU A 469 -13.95 6.59 -20.19
N ILE A 470 -14.20 6.76 -18.90
CA ILE A 470 -14.38 5.62 -17.99
C ILE A 470 -15.63 4.82 -18.39
N LYS A 471 -16.72 5.50 -18.72
CA LYS A 471 -17.96 4.87 -19.22
C LYS A 471 -17.71 4.05 -20.47
N ASN A 472 -16.96 4.59 -21.43
CA ASN A 472 -16.60 3.87 -22.69
C ASN A 472 -15.70 2.65 -22.42
N ILE A 473 -14.72 2.76 -21.52
CA ILE A 473 -13.87 1.63 -21.11
C ILE A 473 -14.73 0.55 -20.45
N ALA A 474 -15.60 0.93 -19.50
CA ALA A 474 -16.48 -0.01 -18.81
C ALA A 474 -17.41 -0.73 -19.80
N LEU A 475 -18.05 -0.02 -20.71
CA LEU A 475 -18.90 -0.60 -21.77
C LEU A 475 -18.12 -1.53 -22.69
N SER A 476 -16.89 -1.19 -23.06
CA SER A 476 -16.03 -2.05 -23.89
C SER A 476 -15.71 -3.37 -23.21
N VAL A 477 -15.44 -3.35 -21.90
CA VAL A 477 -15.18 -4.54 -21.08
C VAL A 477 -16.45 -5.41 -20.97
N ILE A 478 -17.59 -4.82 -20.66
CA ILE A 478 -18.88 -5.52 -20.57
C ILE A 478 -19.22 -6.19 -21.90
N ASN A 479 -19.05 -5.49 -23.02
CA ASN A 479 -19.32 -6.03 -24.34
C ASN A 479 -18.37 -7.18 -24.71
N LYS A 480 -17.10 -7.15 -24.24
CA LYS A 480 -16.17 -8.26 -24.44
C LYS A 480 -16.55 -9.49 -23.59
N ILE A 481 -17.05 -9.28 -22.37
CA ILE A 481 -17.51 -10.38 -21.50
C ILE A 481 -18.79 -11.02 -22.07
N ARG A 482 -19.71 -10.20 -22.60
CA ARG A 482 -20.98 -10.67 -23.19
C ARG A 482 -20.79 -11.43 -24.51
N LYS A 483 -19.65 -11.23 -25.21
CA LYS A 483 -19.31 -11.92 -26.47
C LYS A 483 -18.49 -13.21 -26.25
N ARG A 484 -18.13 -13.55 -25.02
CA ARG A 484 -17.52 -14.82 -24.59
C ARG A 484 -18.55 -15.74 -23.92
#